data_e4b93c5f045b23c5e27bc1e199f6f14b
#
_entry.id   e4b93c5f045b23c5e27bc1e199f6f14b
#
_cell.length_a   1.000
_cell.length_b   1.000
_cell.length_c   1.000
_cell.angle_alpha   90.00
_cell.angle_beta   90.00
_cell.angle_gamma   90.00
#
_symmetry.space_group_name_H-M   'P 1'
#
loop_
_entity.id
_entity.type
_entity.pdbx_description
1 polymer ?
#
loop_
_entity_poly.entity_id
_entity_poly.type
_entity_poly.pdbx_seq_one_letter_code
_entity_poly.pdbx_strand_id
1 'polypeptide(L)'
;MSFHIFPSDKPHYPYELPKGWKWCKLGDIAYVGTGATPLTTCKYYYENGNIAWINSSSTKVPFIAKASNFITRKAIEETNCLVYPKGTLVIAMYGEGKTRGQISELLIDAATNQACAAVCPYFEATKEYLKLFFEGNYLHIRALAEGGNQPNLSLGKIQNYEIPLPPLDEQKRILEQAKKLLLQVENIEKEKEKNKNSIKQAKAKILNLAIHGKLVPHDLNDEPASELLRRINPKAEIISDNGHYQKLPKGWCLVKGKHIFNPPYFRNTII
;
A
#
# COMPACT_ATOMS: atom_id res chain seq x y z
N MET A 1 5.48 -34.25 -25.77
CA MET A 1 4.54 -34.22 -24.66
C MET A 1 3.23 -33.70 -25.20
N SER A 2 2.17 -34.52 -25.15
CA SER A 2 0.83 -34.18 -25.67
C SER A 2 0.12 -33.29 -24.65
N PHE A 3 -0.10 -32.02 -24.98
CA PHE A 3 -0.93 -31.15 -24.16
C PHE A 3 -2.38 -31.57 -24.27
N HIS A 4 -2.96 -32.01 -23.18
CA HIS A 4 -4.39 -32.30 -23.12
C HIS A 4 -5.14 -30.96 -23.25
N ILE A 5 -5.79 -30.77 -24.38
CA ILE A 5 -6.71 -29.64 -24.60
C ILE A 5 -8.03 -30.06 -23.92
N PHE A 6 -8.34 -29.39 -22.80
CA PHE A 6 -9.64 -29.58 -22.16
C PHE A 6 -10.76 -28.91 -22.97
N PRO A 7 -11.96 -29.52 -23.06
CA PRO A 7 -13.11 -28.87 -23.67
C PRO A 7 -13.53 -27.66 -22.85
N SER A 8 -13.87 -26.60 -23.52
CA SER A 8 -14.29 -25.31 -22.98
C SER A 8 -15.57 -25.42 -22.17
N ASP A 9 -15.47 -25.57 -20.85
CA ASP A 9 -16.48 -25.00 -19.98
C ASP A 9 -16.24 -23.49 -19.99
N LYS A 10 -17.32 -22.71 -20.19
CA LYS A 10 -17.26 -21.25 -20.39
C LYS A 10 -16.36 -20.58 -19.36
N PRO A 11 -15.33 -19.82 -19.78
CA PRO A 11 -14.40 -19.22 -18.85
C PRO A 11 -15.14 -18.28 -17.89
N HIS A 12 -14.76 -18.30 -16.63
CA HIS A 12 -15.24 -17.36 -15.60
C HIS A 12 -14.85 -15.88 -15.87
N TYR A 13 -14.11 -15.65 -16.95
CA TYR A 13 -13.68 -14.32 -17.38
C TYR A 13 -14.63 -13.77 -18.44
N PRO A 14 -15.01 -12.47 -18.32
CA PRO A 14 -16.05 -11.86 -19.16
C PRO A 14 -15.60 -11.48 -20.58
N TYR A 15 -14.46 -11.96 -21.04
CA TYR A 15 -13.91 -11.59 -22.34
C TYR A 15 -13.35 -12.79 -23.11
N GLU A 16 -13.44 -12.73 -24.44
CA GLU A 16 -12.79 -13.68 -25.33
C GLU A 16 -11.28 -13.41 -25.37
N LEU A 17 -10.49 -14.50 -25.42
CA LEU A 17 -9.04 -14.36 -25.54
C LEU A 17 -8.64 -13.85 -26.93
N PRO A 18 -7.62 -12.99 -27.01
CA PRO A 18 -7.04 -12.61 -28.29
C PRO A 18 -6.52 -13.84 -29.06
N LYS A 19 -6.43 -13.71 -30.39
CA LYS A 19 -5.89 -14.77 -31.24
C LYS A 19 -4.45 -15.13 -30.82
N GLY A 20 -4.20 -16.40 -30.60
CA GLY A 20 -2.89 -16.91 -30.17
C GLY A 20 -2.74 -17.07 -28.66
N TRP A 21 -3.64 -16.53 -27.85
CA TRP A 21 -3.66 -16.76 -26.41
C TRP A 21 -4.36 -18.08 -26.08
N LYS A 22 -4.00 -18.66 -24.95
CA LYS A 22 -4.64 -19.89 -24.45
C LYS A 22 -4.87 -19.81 -22.95
N TRP A 23 -6.00 -20.33 -22.47
CA TRP A 23 -6.20 -20.60 -21.06
C TRP A 23 -5.35 -21.79 -20.64
N CYS A 24 -4.66 -21.68 -19.52
CA CYS A 24 -3.96 -22.78 -18.85
C CYS A 24 -4.09 -22.62 -17.34
N LYS A 25 -3.89 -23.72 -16.60
CA LYS A 25 -3.79 -23.64 -15.15
C LYS A 25 -2.35 -23.27 -14.74
N LEU A 26 -2.20 -22.60 -13.61
CA LEU A 26 -0.87 -22.28 -13.08
C LEU A 26 0.00 -23.53 -12.94
N GLY A 27 -0.58 -24.63 -12.44
CA GLY A 27 0.15 -25.90 -12.29
C GLY A 27 0.59 -26.55 -13.59
N ASP A 28 0.06 -26.14 -14.75
CA ASP A 28 0.49 -26.62 -16.07
C ASP A 28 1.80 -25.94 -16.53
N ILE A 29 2.08 -24.72 -16.01
CA ILE A 29 3.22 -23.87 -16.44
C ILE A 29 4.23 -23.57 -15.34
N ALA A 30 3.93 -23.97 -14.09
CA ALA A 30 4.80 -23.79 -12.95
C ALA A 30 4.69 -24.95 -11.96
N TYR A 31 5.77 -25.27 -11.28
CA TYR A 31 5.69 -26.01 -10.03
C TYR A 31 5.10 -25.10 -8.95
N VAL A 32 4.08 -25.60 -8.27
CA VAL A 32 3.43 -24.87 -7.15
C VAL A 32 3.52 -25.75 -5.92
N GLY A 33 4.29 -25.31 -4.95
CA GLY A 33 4.51 -26.00 -3.69
C GLY A 33 4.25 -25.09 -2.50
N THR A 34 4.43 -25.64 -1.32
CA THR A 34 4.34 -24.90 -0.05
C THR A 34 5.44 -25.39 0.87
N GLY A 35 5.64 -24.69 1.97
CA GLY A 35 6.57 -25.12 3.00
C GLY A 35 5.86 -25.59 4.27
N ALA A 36 6.59 -25.62 5.37
CA ALA A 36 6.12 -26.03 6.67
C ALA A 36 6.66 -25.10 7.77
N THR A 37 6.02 -25.16 8.94
CA THR A 37 6.54 -24.57 10.18
C THR A 37 7.13 -25.72 11.00
N PRO A 38 8.45 -25.77 11.20
CA PRO A 38 9.06 -26.73 12.11
C PRO A 38 8.46 -26.58 13.51
N LEU A 39 8.45 -27.66 14.28
CA LEU A 39 7.86 -27.64 15.63
C LEU A 39 8.58 -26.59 16.50
N THR A 40 7.85 -25.58 16.93
CA THR A 40 8.40 -24.38 17.62
C THR A 40 8.98 -24.71 19.00
N THR A 41 8.55 -25.80 19.62
CA THR A 41 9.12 -26.31 20.87
C THR A 41 10.51 -26.93 20.69
N CYS A 42 10.89 -27.30 19.46
CA CYS A 42 12.19 -27.85 19.14
C CYS A 42 13.17 -26.73 18.80
N LYS A 43 13.83 -26.19 19.83
CA LYS A 43 14.76 -25.06 19.69
C LYS A 43 15.87 -25.30 18.65
N TYR A 44 16.36 -26.51 18.52
CA TYR A 44 17.41 -26.89 17.56
C TYR A 44 17.01 -26.72 16.08
N TYR A 45 15.72 -26.52 15.78
CA TYR A 45 15.28 -26.14 14.43
C TYR A 45 15.49 -24.66 14.11
N TYR A 46 15.70 -23.83 15.15
CA TYR A 46 15.76 -22.37 15.02
C TYR A 46 17.07 -21.78 15.51
N GLU A 47 17.63 -22.30 16.62
CA GLU A 47 18.85 -21.79 17.24
C GLU A 47 20.03 -21.91 16.27
N ASN A 48 20.73 -20.81 16.02
CA ASN A 48 21.82 -20.69 15.05
C ASN A 48 21.42 -21.07 13.62
N GLY A 49 20.14 -20.92 13.26
CA GLY A 49 19.66 -21.12 11.90
C GLY A 49 20.29 -20.13 10.94
N ASN A 50 20.67 -20.62 9.77
CA ASN A 50 21.26 -19.83 8.69
C ASN A 50 20.50 -19.93 7.35
N ILE A 51 19.45 -20.74 7.31
CA ILE A 51 18.55 -20.86 6.15
C ILE A 51 17.40 -19.88 6.34
N ALA A 52 17.25 -18.92 5.43
CA ALA A 52 16.16 -17.96 5.46
C ALA A 52 14.81 -18.70 5.44
N TRP A 53 13.91 -18.30 6.35
CA TRP A 53 12.57 -18.86 6.45
C TRP A 53 11.55 -17.74 6.50
N ILE A 54 10.63 -17.74 5.53
CA ILE A 54 9.66 -16.68 5.33
C ILE A 54 8.23 -17.18 5.59
N ASN A 55 7.36 -16.26 5.92
CA ASN A 55 5.93 -16.49 6.09
C ASN A 55 5.11 -15.53 5.23
N SER A 56 3.79 -15.65 5.27
CA SER A 56 2.90 -14.80 4.48
C SER A 56 3.06 -13.29 4.73
N SER A 57 3.51 -12.88 5.92
CA SER A 57 3.73 -11.45 6.20
C SER A 57 4.92 -10.86 5.42
N SER A 58 5.81 -11.70 4.92
CA SER A 58 6.95 -11.28 4.08
C SER A 58 6.51 -10.80 2.70
N THR A 59 5.30 -11.14 2.25
CA THR A 59 4.77 -10.72 0.93
C THR A 59 4.23 -9.29 0.89
N LYS A 60 4.41 -8.51 1.96
CA LYS A 60 4.03 -7.08 2.01
C LYS A 60 4.89 -6.19 1.09
N VAL A 61 5.96 -6.71 0.57
CA VAL A 61 6.88 -6.02 -0.36
C VAL A 61 6.93 -6.79 -1.68
N PRO A 62 7.15 -6.13 -2.82
CA PRO A 62 7.18 -6.80 -4.13
C PRO A 62 8.38 -7.74 -4.31
N PHE A 63 9.46 -7.54 -3.53
CA PHE A 63 10.69 -8.33 -3.56
C PHE A 63 11.17 -8.65 -2.15
N ILE A 64 11.43 -9.92 -1.87
CA ILE A 64 11.94 -10.39 -0.57
C ILE A 64 13.45 -10.56 -0.66
N ALA A 65 14.19 -9.53 -0.24
CA ALA A 65 15.66 -9.51 -0.27
C ALA A 65 16.32 -10.03 1.01
N LYS A 66 15.53 -10.17 2.09
CA LYS A 66 16.03 -10.65 3.40
C LYS A 66 14.89 -11.29 4.20
N ALA A 67 15.24 -12.23 5.04
CA ALA A 67 14.31 -12.86 5.99
C ALA A 67 14.51 -12.28 7.39
N SER A 68 13.44 -12.30 8.17
CA SER A 68 13.47 -11.97 9.60
C SER A 68 13.66 -13.22 10.49
N ASN A 69 13.38 -14.40 9.94
CA ASN A 69 13.47 -15.67 10.65
C ASN A 69 14.36 -16.63 9.88
N PHE A 70 15.03 -17.49 10.63
CA PHE A 70 15.95 -18.49 10.09
C PHE A 70 15.68 -19.83 10.73
N ILE A 71 15.94 -20.89 9.97
CA ILE A 71 15.90 -22.28 10.42
C ILE A 71 17.23 -22.99 10.15
N THR A 72 17.44 -24.09 10.83
CA THR A 72 18.66 -24.88 10.70
C THR A 72 18.56 -25.85 9.52
N ARG A 73 19.70 -26.40 9.10
CA ARG A 73 19.77 -27.50 8.12
C ARG A 73 18.96 -28.72 8.61
N LYS A 74 19.03 -28.99 9.91
CA LYS A 74 18.28 -30.07 10.55
C LYS A 74 16.76 -29.90 10.41
N ALA A 75 16.26 -28.68 10.49
CA ALA A 75 14.85 -28.41 10.23
C ALA A 75 14.43 -28.79 8.79
N ILE A 76 15.29 -28.59 7.80
CA ILE A 76 15.02 -29.00 6.42
C ILE A 76 15.02 -30.54 6.30
N GLU A 77 15.97 -31.21 6.96
CA GLU A 77 16.15 -32.66 6.82
C GLU A 77 15.09 -33.47 7.56
N GLU A 78 14.57 -32.95 8.68
CA GLU A 78 13.61 -33.64 9.55
C GLU A 78 12.15 -33.19 9.38
N THR A 79 11.89 -32.20 8.55
CA THR A 79 10.52 -31.68 8.34
C THR A 79 10.19 -31.54 6.85
N ASN A 80 8.96 -31.15 6.54
CA ASN A 80 8.51 -30.88 5.19
C ASN A 80 8.87 -29.45 4.71
N CYS A 81 9.87 -28.80 5.31
CA CYS A 81 10.38 -27.53 4.85
C CYS A 81 11.20 -27.74 3.57
N LEU A 82 10.86 -26.96 2.55
CA LEU A 82 11.60 -26.94 1.28
C LEU A 82 12.24 -25.58 1.09
N VAL A 83 13.49 -25.56 0.63
CA VAL A 83 14.17 -24.33 0.23
C VAL A 83 13.88 -24.08 -1.24
N TYR A 84 13.31 -22.93 -1.53
CA TYR A 84 13.03 -22.45 -2.88
C TYR A 84 14.13 -21.50 -3.33
N PRO A 85 14.56 -21.58 -4.60
CA PRO A 85 15.63 -20.74 -5.09
C PRO A 85 15.20 -19.28 -5.26
N LYS A 86 16.16 -18.39 -5.29
CA LYS A 86 15.99 -17.01 -5.77
C LYS A 86 15.24 -17.02 -7.11
N GLY A 87 14.32 -16.05 -7.31
CA GLY A 87 13.45 -15.95 -8.48
C GLY A 87 12.11 -16.66 -8.32
N THR A 88 11.91 -17.45 -7.27
CA THR A 88 10.61 -18.05 -6.95
C THR A 88 9.61 -16.96 -6.59
N LEU A 89 8.40 -17.06 -7.17
CA LEU A 89 7.27 -16.21 -6.77
C LEU A 89 6.59 -16.81 -5.55
N VAL A 90 6.20 -15.99 -4.60
CA VAL A 90 5.55 -16.41 -3.36
C VAL A 90 4.20 -15.71 -3.23
N ILE A 91 3.13 -16.51 -3.12
CA ILE A 91 1.75 -16.01 -2.93
C ILE A 91 1.32 -16.30 -1.49
N ALA A 92 0.86 -15.29 -0.77
CA ALA A 92 0.30 -15.46 0.56
C ALA A 92 -1.07 -16.13 0.48
N MET A 93 -1.19 -17.36 0.97
CA MET A 93 -2.47 -18.09 1.05
C MET A 93 -3.27 -17.71 2.28
N TYR A 94 -2.60 -17.36 3.39
CA TYR A 94 -3.19 -16.96 4.66
C TYR A 94 -2.72 -15.57 5.06
N GLY A 95 -3.52 -14.91 5.89
CA GLY A 95 -3.17 -13.62 6.45
C GLY A 95 -4.36 -12.67 6.58
N GLU A 96 -4.28 -11.83 7.59
CA GLU A 96 -5.29 -10.80 7.86
C GLU A 96 -5.08 -9.54 6.99
N GLY A 97 -6.10 -8.71 6.97
CA GLY A 97 -6.06 -7.43 6.24
C GLY A 97 -5.75 -7.62 4.76
N LYS A 98 -4.69 -7.00 4.28
CA LYS A 98 -4.29 -7.00 2.85
C LYS A 98 -3.33 -8.15 2.47
N THR A 99 -2.87 -8.97 3.41
CA THR A 99 -1.78 -9.94 3.17
C THR A 99 -2.19 -11.07 2.21
N ARG A 100 -3.33 -11.72 2.46
CA ARG A 100 -3.79 -12.83 1.63
C ARG A 100 -3.96 -12.42 0.16
N GLY A 101 -3.43 -13.22 -0.75
CA GLY A 101 -3.42 -12.98 -2.19
C GLY A 101 -2.26 -12.08 -2.67
N GLN A 102 -1.46 -11.50 -1.78
CA GLN A 102 -0.26 -10.78 -2.18
C GLN A 102 0.77 -11.72 -2.80
N ILE A 103 1.48 -11.21 -3.80
CA ILE A 103 2.58 -11.90 -4.46
C ILE A 103 3.88 -11.12 -4.29
N SER A 104 4.98 -11.86 -4.13
CA SER A 104 6.34 -11.33 -4.03
C SER A 104 7.30 -12.25 -4.76
N GLU A 105 8.48 -11.75 -5.07
CA GLU A 105 9.57 -12.53 -5.65
C GLU A 105 10.72 -12.67 -4.66
N LEU A 106 11.27 -13.87 -4.51
CA LEU A 106 12.46 -14.12 -3.72
C LEU A 106 13.69 -13.56 -4.41
N LEU A 107 14.43 -12.69 -3.74
CA LEU A 107 15.79 -12.28 -4.16
C LEU A 107 16.89 -13.07 -3.45
N ILE A 108 16.51 -14.01 -2.59
CA ILE A 108 17.38 -14.94 -1.86
C ILE A 108 16.77 -16.34 -1.91
N ASP A 109 17.59 -17.37 -1.70
CA ASP A 109 17.08 -18.71 -1.45
C ASP A 109 16.41 -18.72 -0.06
N ALA A 110 15.19 -19.25 0.04
CA ALA A 110 14.46 -19.26 1.30
C ALA A 110 13.48 -20.44 1.39
N ALA A 111 13.35 -20.98 2.58
CA ALA A 111 12.24 -21.86 2.92
C ALA A 111 10.99 -21.02 3.25
N THR A 112 9.81 -21.61 3.10
CA THR A 112 8.53 -20.97 3.40
C THR A 112 7.76 -21.76 4.46
N ASN A 113 6.80 -21.11 5.11
CA ASN A 113 5.81 -21.80 5.91
C ASN A 113 4.61 -22.24 5.03
N GLN A 114 3.69 -22.98 5.65
CA GLN A 114 2.46 -23.46 4.99
C GLN A 114 1.46 -22.34 4.59
N ALA A 115 1.67 -21.11 5.02
CA ALA A 115 0.85 -19.96 4.65
C ALA A 115 1.24 -19.33 3.32
N CYS A 116 2.27 -19.86 2.67
CA CYS A 116 2.81 -19.39 1.39
C CYS A 116 2.70 -20.49 0.32
N ALA A 117 2.23 -20.15 -0.87
CA ALA A 117 2.42 -20.93 -2.07
C ALA A 117 3.68 -20.43 -2.79
N ALA A 118 4.64 -21.30 -3.01
CA ALA A 118 5.83 -21.03 -3.80
C ALA A 118 5.58 -21.46 -5.24
N VAL A 119 5.78 -20.56 -6.19
CA VAL A 119 5.54 -20.77 -7.61
C VAL A 119 6.84 -20.65 -8.37
N CYS A 120 7.31 -21.75 -8.93
CA CYS A 120 8.52 -21.83 -9.75
C CYS A 120 8.11 -22.09 -11.20
N PRO A 121 8.10 -21.09 -12.08
CA PRO A 121 7.76 -21.28 -13.48
C PRO A 121 8.70 -22.28 -14.16
N TYR A 122 8.16 -23.20 -14.96
CA TYR A 122 8.98 -24.13 -15.75
C TYR A 122 9.80 -23.42 -16.82
N PHE A 123 9.33 -22.23 -17.21
CA PHE A 123 10.01 -21.40 -18.18
C PHE A 123 10.23 -19.99 -17.58
N GLU A 124 11.47 -19.66 -17.28
CA GLU A 124 11.87 -18.43 -16.58
C GLU A 124 11.33 -17.14 -17.25
N ALA A 125 11.25 -17.14 -18.60
CA ALA A 125 10.76 -15.98 -19.34
C ALA A 125 9.30 -15.63 -19.05
N THR A 126 8.50 -16.55 -18.48
CA THR A 126 7.09 -16.28 -18.11
C THR A 126 6.93 -15.71 -16.71
N LYS A 127 7.97 -15.70 -15.89
CA LYS A 127 7.93 -15.31 -14.48
C LYS A 127 7.40 -13.89 -14.26
N GLU A 128 7.96 -12.91 -14.98
CA GLU A 128 7.52 -11.51 -14.83
C GLU A 128 6.07 -11.31 -15.26
N TYR A 129 5.63 -12.02 -16.32
CA TYR A 129 4.24 -11.99 -16.74
C TYR A 129 3.32 -12.56 -15.67
N LEU A 130 3.66 -13.71 -15.09
CA LEU A 130 2.91 -14.31 -14.00
C LEU A 130 2.82 -13.38 -12.79
N LYS A 131 3.93 -12.75 -12.41
CA LYS A 131 3.95 -11.78 -11.33
C LYS A 131 2.99 -10.61 -11.59
N LEU A 132 3.09 -9.98 -12.76
CA LEU A 132 2.19 -8.89 -13.18
C LEU A 132 0.73 -9.35 -13.19
N PHE A 133 0.45 -10.54 -13.73
CA PHE A 133 -0.89 -11.10 -13.77
C PHE A 133 -1.49 -11.29 -12.37
N PHE A 134 -0.75 -11.87 -11.45
CA PHE A 134 -1.20 -12.08 -10.07
C PHE A 134 -1.35 -10.76 -9.30
N GLU A 135 -0.47 -9.78 -9.51
CA GLU A 135 -0.60 -8.43 -8.96
C GLU A 135 -1.91 -7.77 -9.43
N GLY A 136 -2.20 -7.83 -10.73
CA GLY A 136 -3.41 -7.28 -11.32
C GLY A 136 -4.70 -8.01 -10.89
N ASN A 137 -4.62 -9.29 -10.60
CA ASN A 137 -5.75 -10.13 -10.17
C ASN A 137 -5.87 -10.30 -8.64
N TYR A 138 -5.17 -9.48 -7.85
CA TYR A 138 -5.12 -9.59 -6.40
C TYR A 138 -6.50 -9.70 -5.74
N LEU A 139 -7.47 -8.86 -6.12
CA LEU A 139 -8.82 -8.88 -5.54
C LEU A 139 -9.59 -10.15 -5.92
N HIS A 140 -9.44 -10.63 -7.15
CA HIS A 140 -10.09 -11.86 -7.61
C HIS A 140 -9.53 -13.08 -6.87
N ILE A 141 -8.22 -13.18 -6.73
CA ILE A 141 -7.55 -14.25 -5.98
C ILE A 141 -8.03 -14.27 -4.52
N ARG A 142 -8.14 -13.11 -3.89
CA ARG A 142 -8.68 -13.00 -2.53
C ARG A 142 -10.11 -13.48 -2.40
N ALA A 143 -10.94 -13.24 -3.41
CA ALA A 143 -12.33 -13.65 -3.44
C ALA A 143 -12.50 -15.18 -3.52
N LEU A 144 -11.48 -15.92 -3.99
CA LEU A 144 -11.48 -17.38 -4.01
C LEU A 144 -11.26 -18.02 -2.64
N ALA A 145 -10.92 -17.24 -1.61
CA ALA A 145 -10.71 -17.76 -0.28
C ALA A 145 -12.04 -18.27 0.31
N GLU A 146 -12.00 -19.43 0.92
CA GLU A 146 -13.12 -20.09 1.58
C GLU A 146 -12.83 -20.32 3.07
N GLY A 147 -13.88 -20.50 3.84
CA GLY A 147 -13.82 -20.71 5.29
C GLY A 147 -14.63 -19.65 6.04
N GLY A 148 -15.14 -20.01 7.21
CA GLY A 148 -16.01 -19.15 8.01
C GLY A 148 -15.27 -17.90 8.56
N ASN A 149 -14.82 -17.96 9.82
CA ASN A 149 -14.21 -16.80 10.50
C ASN A 149 -12.86 -16.37 9.90
N GLN A 150 -12.11 -17.27 9.26
CA GLN A 150 -10.84 -16.96 8.57
C GLN A 150 -10.80 -17.64 7.20
N PRO A 151 -11.33 -17.01 6.16
CA PRO A 151 -11.27 -17.57 4.82
C PRO A 151 -9.82 -17.63 4.32
N ASN A 152 -9.41 -18.79 3.79
CA ASN A 152 -8.05 -19.05 3.32
C ASN A 152 -8.03 -19.54 1.89
N LEU A 153 -6.92 -19.27 1.19
CA LEU A 153 -6.62 -19.88 -0.10
C LEU A 153 -5.97 -21.25 0.15
N SER A 154 -6.39 -22.27 -0.59
CA SER A 154 -5.70 -23.56 -0.59
C SER A 154 -4.65 -23.61 -1.69
N LEU A 155 -3.64 -24.47 -1.53
CA LEU A 155 -2.64 -24.73 -2.56
C LEU A 155 -3.27 -25.18 -3.88
N GLY A 156 -4.29 -26.06 -3.79
CA GLY A 156 -5.03 -26.55 -4.96
C GLY A 156 -5.77 -25.44 -5.71
N LYS A 157 -6.27 -24.41 -5.03
CA LYS A 157 -6.88 -23.25 -5.69
C LYS A 157 -5.85 -22.45 -6.46
N ILE A 158 -4.65 -22.29 -5.90
CA ILE A 158 -3.53 -21.60 -6.59
C ILE A 158 -3.06 -22.44 -7.78
N GLN A 159 -2.88 -23.76 -7.63
CA GLN A 159 -2.49 -24.65 -8.73
C GLN A 159 -3.48 -24.65 -9.88
N ASN A 160 -4.78 -24.65 -9.57
CA ASN A 160 -5.85 -24.67 -10.58
C ASN A 160 -6.28 -23.27 -11.05
N TYR A 161 -5.56 -22.20 -10.63
CA TYR A 161 -5.89 -20.86 -11.06
C TYR A 161 -5.70 -20.72 -12.58
N GLU A 162 -6.73 -20.27 -13.27
CA GLU A 162 -6.73 -20.12 -14.73
C GLU A 162 -6.00 -18.84 -15.13
N ILE A 163 -5.10 -18.96 -16.08
CA ILE A 163 -4.23 -17.90 -16.56
C ILE A 163 -4.37 -17.78 -18.07
N PRO A 164 -4.69 -16.58 -18.59
CA PRO A 164 -4.63 -16.31 -20.02
C PRO A 164 -3.17 -16.15 -20.43
N LEU A 165 -2.62 -17.12 -21.13
CA LEU A 165 -1.22 -17.16 -21.49
C LEU A 165 -1.00 -16.63 -22.91
N PRO A 166 -0.36 -15.45 -23.08
CA PRO A 166 0.06 -14.92 -24.38
C PRO A 166 1.27 -15.67 -24.96
N PRO A 167 1.53 -15.54 -26.25
CA PRO A 167 2.83 -15.88 -26.83
C PRO A 167 3.97 -15.11 -26.13
N LEU A 168 5.17 -15.72 -26.03
CA LEU A 168 6.30 -15.15 -25.27
C LEU A 168 6.69 -13.72 -25.65
N ASP A 169 6.73 -13.44 -26.96
CA ASP A 169 7.08 -12.09 -27.41
C ASP A 169 5.98 -11.07 -27.09
N GLU A 170 4.74 -11.52 -27.00
CA GLU A 170 3.65 -10.67 -26.55
C GLU A 170 3.68 -10.44 -25.04
N GLN A 171 4.05 -11.44 -24.25
CA GLN A 171 4.31 -11.26 -22.80
C GLN A 171 5.35 -10.16 -22.56
N LYS A 172 6.46 -10.13 -23.32
CA LYS A 172 7.48 -9.07 -23.23
C LYS A 172 6.91 -7.70 -23.54
N ARG A 173 6.16 -7.58 -24.65
CA ARG A 173 5.51 -6.29 -25.03
C ARG A 173 4.52 -5.80 -23.99
N ILE A 174 3.73 -6.72 -23.41
CA ILE A 174 2.80 -6.40 -22.31
C ILE A 174 3.57 -5.87 -21.10
N LEU A 175 4.65 -6.53 -20.70
CA LEU A 175 5.49 -6.12 -19.58
C LEU A 175 6.12 -4.75 -19.79
N GLU A 176 6.70 -4.51 -20.97
CA GLU A 176 7.30 -3.21 -21.32
C GLU A 176 6.25 -2.08 -21.25
N GLN A 177 5.09 -2.32 -21.85
CA GLN A 177 4.03 -1.32 -21.87
C GLN A 177 3.45 -1.08 -20.47
N ALA A 178 3.23 -2.14 -19.68
CA ALA A 178 2.76 -2.03 -18.31
C ALA A 178 3.76 -1.24 -17.44
N LYS A 179 5.06 -1.56 -17.50
CA LYS A 179 6.12 -0.83 -16.79
C LYS A 179 6.11 0.67 -17.14
N LYS A 180 5.98 1.00 -18.43
CA LYS A 180 5.92 2.38 -18.89
C LYS A 180 4.70 3.14 -18.34
N LEU A 181 3.52 2.52 -18.39
CA LEU A 181 2.29 3.14 -17.90
C LEU A 181 2.29 3.29 -16.37
N LEU A 182 2.75 2.27 -15.64
CA LEU A 182 2.86 2.34 -14.17
C LEU A 182 3.82 3.45 -13.72
N LEU A 183 4.96 3.62 -14.42
CA LEU A 183 5.88 4.71 -14.13
C LEU A 183 5.23 6.09 -14.37
N GLN A 184 4.40 6.24 -15.40
CA GLN A 184 3.66 7.47 -15.62
C GLN A 184 2.66 7.77 -14.50
N VAL A 185 1.94 6.74 -14.03
CA VAL A 185 1.02 6.87 -12.88
C VAL A 185 1.77 7.31 -11.62
N GLU A 186 2.90 6.68 -11.30
CA GLU A 186 3.73 7.09 -10.15
C GLU A 186 4.18 8.55 -10.24
N ASN A 187 4.57 9.01 -11.42
CA ASN A 187 4.98 10.42 -11.63
C ASN A 187 3.81 11.37 -11.38
N ILE A 188 2.62 11.05 -11.89
CA ILE A 188 1.41 11.85 -11.66
C ILE A 188 1.06 11.91 -10.16
N GLU A 189 1.17 10.79 -9.45
CA GLU A 189 0.93 10.74 -8.00
C GLU A 189 1.93 11.61 -7.21
N LYS A 190 3.22 11.55 -7.57
CA LYS A 190 4.26 12.41 -6.97
C LYS A 190 4.00 13.89 -7.22
N GLU A 191 3.61 14.28 -8.45
CA GLU A 191 3.25 15.65 -8.77
C GLU A 191 2.01 16.13 -8.02
N LYS A 192 1.00 15.28 -7.88
CA LYS A 192 -0.21 15.57 -7.10
C LYS A 192 0.13 15.86 -5.63
N GLU A 193 0.98 15.06 -5.01
CA GLU A 193 1.38 15.28 -3.61
C GLU A 193 2.24 16.56 -3.45
N LYS A 194 3.13 16.83 -4.40
CA LYS A 194 3.91 18.09 -4.45
C LYS A 194 2.98 19.31 -4.55
N ASN A 195 1.98 19.25 -5.45
CA ASN A 195 1.02 20.33 -5.63
C ASN A 195 0.18 20.56 -4.36
N LYS A 196 -0.26 19.51 -3.70
CA LYS A 196 -0.99 19.58 -2.43
C LYS A 196 -0.19 20.29 -1.34
N ASN A 197 1.10 20.00 -1.23
CA ASN A 197 2.01 20.66 -0.29
C ASN A 197 2.21 22.13 -0.64
N SER A 198 2.37 22.47 -1.93
CA SER A 198 2.50 23.83 -2.42
C SER A 198 1.26 24.67 -2.12
N ILE A 199 0.06 24.10 -2.31
CA ILE A 199 -1.22 24.75 -1.96
C ILE A 199 -1.30 25.01 -0.45
N LYS A 200 -0.90 24.04 0.38
CA LYS A 200 -0.87 24.19 1.84
C LYS A 200 0.06 25.33 2.26
N GLN A 201 1.25 25.40 1.68
CA GLN A 201 2.22 26.46 1.94
C GLN A 201 1.69 27.83 1.48
N ALA A 202 1.09 27.92 0.30
CA ALA A 202 0.50 29.16 -0.21
C ALA A 202 -0.63 29.66 0.71
N LYS A 203 -1.54 28.78 1.16
CA LYS A 203 -2.58 29.13 2.12
C LYS A 203 -1.99 29.65 3.43
N ALA A 204 -0.98 28.98 3.98
CA ALA A 204 -0.32 29.42 5.21
C ALA A 204 0.34 30.80 5.04
N LYS A 205 0.98 31.04 3.89
CA LYS A 205 1.61 32.33 3.57
C LYS A 205 0.57 33.47 3.45
N ILE A 206 -0.56 33.20 2.76
CA ILE A 206 -1.65 34.16 2.63
C ILE A 206 -2.20 34.53 4.01
N LEU A 207 -2.51 33.52 4.85
CA LEU A 207 -2.99 33.76 6.22
C LEU A 207 -1.96 34.54 7.06
N ASN A 208 -0.68 34.20 6.95
CA ASN A 208 0.37 34.92 7.66
C ASN A 208 0.45 36.38 7.21
N LEU A 209 0.39 36.66 5.91
CA LEU A 209 0.36 38.04 5.40
C LEU A 209 -0.88 38.79 5.89
N ALA A 210 -2.05 38.14 5.93
CA ALA A 210 -3.29 38.74 6.40
C ALA A 210 -3.21 39.16 7.87
N ILE A 211 -2.80 38.25 8.77
CA ILE A 211 -2.72 38.53 10.23
C ILE A 211 -1.62 39.51 10.61
N HIS A 212 -0.66 39.75 9.71
CA HIS A 212 0.37 40.77 9.92
C HIS A 212 0.08 42.08 9.17
N GLY A 213 -1.12 42.23 8.61
CA GLY A 213 -1.49 43.43 7.85
C GLY A 213 -0.65 43.72 6.61
N LYS A 214 -0.10 42.65 5.99
CA LYS A 214 0.75 42.76 4.79
C LYS A 214 0.06 42.27 3.51
N LEU A 215 -1.20 41.83 3.62
CA LEU A 215 -1.93 41.26 2.48
C LEU A 215 -2.49 42.35 1.56
N VAL A 216 -2.94 43.46 2.12
CA VAL A 216 -3.50 44.59 1.40
C VAL A 216 -2.78 45.89 1.80
N PRO A 217 -2.70 46.93 0.96
CA PRO A 217 -2.22 48.23 1.35
C PRO A 217 -3.11 48.84 2.46
N HIS A 218 -2.52 49.56 3.39
CA HIS A 218 -3.26 50.28 4.40
C HIS A 218 -3.80 51.59 3.80
N ASP A 219 -5.10 51.86 3.99
CA ASP A 219 -5.69 53.14 3.73
C ASP A 219 -5.58 54.03 4.99
N LEU A 220 -5.04 55.21 4.85
CA LEU A 220 -4.90 56.17 5.95
C LEU A 220 -6.24 56.81 6.33
N ASN A 221 -7.28 56.68 5.49
CA ASN A 221 -8.62 57.17 5.73
C ASN A 221 -9.50 56.13 6.45
N ASP A 222 -9.02 54.89 6.60
CA ASP A 222 -9.75 53.87 7.36
C ASP A 222 -9.85 54.28 8.84
N GLU A 223 -11.03 54.03 9.46
CA GLU A 223 -11.24 54.20 10.89
C GLU A 223 -10.20 53.34 11.68
N PRO A 224 -9.43 53.95 12.61
CA PRO A 224 -8.53 53.18 13.44
C PRO A 224 -9.26 52.12 14.27
N ALA A 225 -8.64 50.92 14.40
CA ALA A 225 -9.22 49.82 15.16
C ALA A 225 -9.54 50.15 16.61
N SER A 226 -8.80 51.11 17.21
CA SER A 226 -9.06 51.62 18.54
C SER A 226 -10.37 52.40 18.65
N GLU A 227 -10.80 53.13 17.60
CA GLU A 227 -12.07 53.85 17.55
C GLU A 227 -13.23 52.88 17.32
N LEU A 228 -13.08 51.98 16.39
CA LEU A 228 -14.00 50.88 16.18
C LEU A 228 -14.25 50.11 17.49
N LEU A 229 -13.20 49.75 18.21
CA LEU A 229 -13.31 49.02 19.47
C LEU A 229 -14.06 49.77 20.52
N ARG A 230 -13.79 51.08 20.69
CA ARG A 230 -14.56 51.92 21.62
C ARG A 230 -16.08 52.00 21.32
N ARG A 231 -16.41 51.97 20.03
CA ARG A 231 -17.77 51.98 19.56
C ARG A 231 -18.54 50.68 19.86
N ILE A 232 -17.87 49.51 19.64
CA ILE A 232 -18.51 48.22 19.84
C ILE A 232 -18.45 47.71 21.28
N ASN A 233 -17.38 48.03 22.02
CA ASN A 233 -17.21 47.68 23.42
C ASN A 233 -16.39 48.73 24.17
N PRO A 234 -17.06 49.75 24.74
CA PRO A 234 -16.37 50.86 25.46
C PRO A 234 -15.53 50.41 26.67
N LYS A 235 -15.80 49.20 27.18
CA LYS A 235 -15.05 48.59 28.31
C LYS A 235 -13.86 47.74 27.90
N ALA A 236 -13.59 47.62 26.60
CA ALA A 236 -12.50 46.81 26.11
C ALA A 236 -11.12 47.49 26.42
N GLU A 237 -10.22 46.72 26.97
CA GLU A 237 -8.85 47.16 27.24
C GLU A 237 -7.98 46.89 26.01
N ILE A 238 -7.29 47.94 25.51
CA ILE A 238 -6.30 47.83 24.46
C ILE A 238 -4.98 47.45 25.13
N ILE A 239 -4.34 46.39 24.61
CA ILE A 239 -3.07 45.90 25.10
C ILE A 239 -1.98 46.70 24.39
N SER A 240 -1.19 47.47 25.15
CA SER A 240 -0.14 48.34 24.62
C SER A 240 1.15 47.58 24.28
N ASP A 241 1.46 46.50 25.01
CA ASP A 241 2.63 45.65 24.78
C ASP A 241 2.37 44.25 25.37
N ASN A 242 2.65 43.18 24.59
CA ASN A 242 2.54 41.81 25.08
C ASN A 242 3.80 40.95 24.85
N GLY A 243 4.92 41.57 24.41
CA GLY A 243 6.19 40.88 24.20
C GLY A 243 6.24 39.77 23.15
N HIS A 244 5.09 39.38 22.59
CA HIS A 244 4.97 38.23 21.68
C HIS A 244 4.70 38.60 20.22
N TYR A 245 4.23 39.81 19.94
CA TYR A 245 3.94 40.22 18.57
C TYR A 245 4.92 41.31 18.09
N GLN A 246 5.37 41.13 16.84
CA GLN A 246 6.08 42.17 16.13
C GLN A 246 5.18 43.42 16.05
N LYS A 247 5.82 44.59 15.87
CA LYS A 247 5.13 45.88 15.74
C LYS A 247 3.93 45.80 14.83
N LEU A 248 2.75 46.10 15.37
CA LEU A 248 1.49 46.07 14.62
C LEU A 248 1.50 47.15 13.52
N PRO A 249 0.78 46.92 12.40
CA PRO A 249 0.55 47.92 11.39
C PRO A 249 -0.14 49.16 11.96
N LYS A 250 0.05 50.30 11.31
CA LYS A 250 -0.60 51.55 11.71
C LYS A 250 -2.13 51.37 11.63
N GLY A 251 -2.83 51.87 12.64
CA GLY A 251 -4.30 51.74 12.73
C GLY A 251 -4.80 50.46 13.39
N TRP A 252 -3.94 49.46 13.63
CA TRP A 252 -4.30 48.22 14.31
C TRP A 252 -4.13 48.34 15.82
N CYS A 253 -4.94 47.62 16.59
CA CYS A 253 -4.76 47.50 18.02
C CYS A 253 -4.88 46.03 18.46
N LEU A 254 -4.22 45.71 19.57
CA LEU A 254 -4.28 44.39 20.18
C LEU A 254 -5.30 44.39 21.32
N VAL A 255 -6.18 43.40 21.32
CA VAL A 255 -7.24 43.26 22.31
C VAL A 255 -7.46 41.82 22.69
N LYS A 256 -7.87 41.52 23.92
CA LYS A 256 -8.24 40.15 24.32
C LYS A 256 -9.49 39.71 23.58
N GLY A 257 -9.50 38.47 23.06
CA GLY A 257 -10.62 37.92 22.30
C GLY A 257 -11.99 38.00 23.01
N LYS A 258 -12.02 37.89 24.35
CA LYS A 258 -13.22 38.05 25.17
C LYS A 258 -13.92 39.43 25.05
N HIS A 259 -13.22 40.44 24.55
CA HIS A 259 -13.76 41.78 24.33
C HIS A 259 -14.36 41.99 22.94
N ILE A 260 -14.12 41.06 22.00
CA ILE A 260 -14.59 41.13 20.61
C ILE A 260 -15.67 40.06 20.36
N PHE A 261 -15.49 38.89 20.93
CA PHE A 261 -16.41 37.78 20.71
C PHE A 261 -17.47 37.74 21.81
N ASN A 262 -18.74 37.91 21.46
CA ASN A 262 -19.81 37.49 22.34
C ASN A 262 -19.77 35.95 22.39
N PRO A 263 -19.66 35.32 23.59
CA PRO A 263 -19.78 33.88 23.67
C PRO A 263 -21.12 33.46 23.04
N PRO A 264 -21.16 32.45 22.18
CA PRO A 264 -22.41 31.90 21.72
C PRO A 264 -23.22 31.53 22.95
N TYR A 265 -24.51 31.84 22.96
CA TYR A 265 -25.43 31.53 24.04
C TYR A 265 -25.44 30.01 24.29
N PHE A 266 -24.54 29.50 25.12
CA PHE A 266 -24.76 28.26 25.83
C PHE A 266 -25.76 28.59 26.97
N ARG A 267 -27.04 28.65 26.64
CA ARG A 267 -28.05 28.43 27.66
C ARG A 267 -27.86 26.97 28.08
N ASN A 268 -27.42 26.76 29.32
CA ASN A 268 -27.61 25.52 30.04
C ASN A 268 -29.09 25.20 30.05
N THR A 269 -29.57 24.46 29.09
CA THR A 269 -30.84 23.76 29.21
C THR A 269 -30.47 22.42 29.81
N ILE A 270 -30.38 22.40 31.14
CA ILE A 270 -30.52 21.17 31.93
C ILE A 270 -31.97 20.74 31.74
N ILE A 271 -32.21 19.64 31.06
CA ILE A 271 -33.36 18.78 31.21
C ILE A 271 -32.84 17.39 31.53
#